data_b1388cd36a42f45edd9e2b12e80e5bb4
#
_entry.id   b1388cd36a42f45edd9e2b12e80e5bb4
#
_cell.length_a   1.000
_cell.length_b   1.000
_cell.length_c   1.000
_cell.angle_alpha   90.00
_cell.angle_beta   90.00
_cell.angle_gamma   90.00
#
_symmetry.space_group_name_H-M   'P 1'
#
loop_
_entity.id
_entity.type
_entity.pdbx_description
1 polymer ?
#
loop_
_entity_poly.entity_id
_entity_poly.type
_entity_poly.pdbx_seq_one_letter_code
_entity_poly.pdbx_strand_id
1 'polypeptide(L)'
;MIDRAAKFAEQAHKGAHRKGTRIPYIVHPLETALIASMLTNDEEILAAALLHDTIEDCEGVDANVLKEMFSARVAGIVSQESEDKSKTWMERKSATIERLKTAPIEVQMILSLIHI
;
A
#
# COMPACT_ATOMS: atom_id res chain seq x y z
N MET A 1 7.05 2.96 -14.45
CA MET A 1 6.01 2.50 -13.51
C MET A 1 6.08 3.20 -12.15
N ILE A 2 7.25 3.27 -11.54
CA ILE A 2 7.42 3.91 -10.21
C ILE A 2 6.98 5.37 -10.20
N ASP A 3 7.40 6.14 -11.20
CA ASP A 3 7.02 7.56 -11.30
C ASP A 3 5.50 7.76 -11.38
N ARG A 4 4.81 6.92 -12.14
CA ARG A 4 3.36 6.99 -12.24
C ARG A 4 2.68 6.60 -10.94
N ALA A 5 3.21 5.59 -10.25
CA ALA A 5 2.68 5.17 -8.96
C ALA A 5 2.84 6.28 -7.92
N ALA A 6 4.00 6.95 -7.87
CA ALA A 6 4.24 8.05 -6.96
C ALA A 6 3.28 9.22 -7.23
N LYS A 7 3.09 9.59 -8.48
CA LYS A 7 2.16 10.66 -8.86
C LYS A 7 0.71 10.29 -8.54
N PHE A 8 0.33 9.06 -8.80
CA PHE A 8 -1.02 8.59 -8.48
C PHE A 8 -1.27 8.64 -6.98
N ALA A 9 -0.32 8.14 -6.17
CA ALA A 9 -0.45 8.15 -4.72
C ALA A 9 -0.52 9.59 -4.18
N GLU A 10 0.30 10.49 -4.72
CA GLU A 10 0.29 11.90 -4.33
C GLU A 10 -1.08 12.54 -4.59
N GLN A 11 -1.66 12.31 -5.78
CA GLN A 11 -2.97 12.83 -6.11
C GLN A 11 -4.07 12.22 -5.24
N ALA A 12 -4.01 10.90 -5.02
CA ALA A 12 -5.00 10.19 -4.23
C ALA A 12 -5.02 10.66 -2.78
N HIS A 13 -3.85 10.93 -2.19
CA HIS A 13 -3.71 11.38 -0.81
C HIS A 13 -3.66 12.90 -0.67
N LYS A 14 -3.92 13.64 -1.73
CA LYS A 14 -3.85 15.10 -1.72
C LYS A 14 -4.73 15.69 -0.62
N GLY A 15 -4.14 16.54 0.20
CA GLY A 15 -4.83 17.18 1.32
C GLY A 15 -4.85 16.35 2.61
N ALA A 16 -4.46 15.07 2.55
CA ALA A 16 -4.38 14.23 3.74
C ALA A 16 -3.04 14.43 4.45
N HIS A 17 -3.07 14.32 5.77
CA HIS A 17 -1.88 14.43 6.61
C HIS A 17 -1.78 13.23 7.53
N ARG A 18 -0.58 12.94 8.03
CA ARG A 18 -0.40 11.91 9.05
C ARG A 18 -1.10 12.37 10.33
N LYS A 19 -1.78 11.43 10.99
CA LYS A 19 -2.59 11.72 12.18
C LYS A 19 -1.84 12.56 13.20
N GLY A 20 -2.43 13.70 13.57
CA GLY A 20 -1.87 14.60 14.59
C GLY A 20 -0.69 15.44 14.13
N THR A 21 -0.41 15.51 12.83
CA THR A 21 0.73 16.26 12.29
C THR A 21 0.32 17.10 11.09
N ARG A 22 1.24 17.96 10.64
CA ARG A 22 1.11 18.71 9.39
C ARG A 22 1.86 18.05 8.24
N ILE A 23 2.43 16.86 8.47
CA ILE A 23 3.20 16.13 7.46
C ILE A 23 2.24 15.55 6.43
N PRO A 24 2.40 15.87 5.12
CA PRO A 24 1.56 15.29 4.08
C PRO A 24 1.59 13.76 4.13
N TYR A 25 0.43 13.13 3.96
CA TYR A 25 0.32 11.69 4.09
C TYR A 25 1.21 10.93 3.11
N ILE A 26 1.47 11.50 1.93
CA ILE A 26 2.32 10.89 0.90
C ILE A 26 3.71 10.51 1.42
N VAL A 27 4.20 11.16 2.47
CA VAL A 27 5.51 10.85 3.05
C VAL A 27 5.59 9.40 3.51
N HIS A 28 4.50 8.87 4.07
CA HIS A 28 4.48 7.49 4.55
C HIS A 28 4.66 6.46 3.42
N PRO A 29 3.88 6.45 2.34
CA PRO A 29 4.14 5.52 1.24
C PRO A 29 5.48 5.75 0.56
N LEU A 30 5.98 6.98 0.50
CA LEU A 30 7.31 7.26 -0.04
C LEU A 30 8.41 6.62 0.82
N GLU A 31 8.30 6.71 2.14
CA GLU A 31 9.24 6.06 3.06
C GLU A 31 9.21 4.54 2.91
N THR A 32 8.01 3.96 2.81
CA THR A 32 7.85 2.52 2.63
C THR A 32 8.53 2.05 1.34
N ALA A 33 8.32 2.79 0.26
CA ALA A 33 8.94 2.47 -1.03
C ALA A 33 10.46 2.62 -0.99
N LEU A 34 10.96 3.65 -0.31
CA LEU A 34 12.41 3.87 -0.17
C LEU A 34 13.06 2.70 0.56
N ILE A 35 12.48 2.25 1.66
CA ILE A 35 13.00 1.10 2.41
C ILE A 35 12.92 -0.16 1.57
N ALA A 36 11.82 -0.39 0.86
CA ALA A 36 11.64 -1.53 -0.02
C ALA A 36 12.70 -1.54 -1.14
N SER A 37 13.09 -0.37 -1.64
CA SER A 37 14.10 -0.25 -2.70
C SER A 37 15.48 -0.72 -2.26
N MET A 38 15.72 -0.78 -0.97
CA MET A 38 16.97 -1.33 -0.43
C MET A 38 16.98 -2.85 -0.43
N LEU A 39 15.80 -3.47 -0.55
CA LEU A 39 15.63 -4.91 -0.49
C LEU A 39 15.35 -5.55 -1.84
N THR A 40 14.83 -4.78 -2.80
CA THR A 40 14.45 -5.30 -4.11
C THR A 40 14.54 -4.23 -5.19
N ASN A 41 14.74 -4.67 -6.44
CA ASN A 41 14.69 -3.79 -7.63
C ASN A 41 13.41 -4.02 -8.44
N ASP A 42 12.48 -4.81 -7.93
CA ASP A 42 11.23 -5.13 -8.64
C ASP A 42 10.31 -3.91 -8.63
N GLU A 43 10.12 -3.30 -9.81
CA GLU A 43 9.29 -2.10 -9.95
C GLU A 43 7.85 -2.30 -9.52
N GLU A 44 7.29 -3.49 -9.72
CA GLU A 44 5.92 -3.78 -9.30
C GLU A 44 5.79 -3.82 -7.78
N ILE A 45 6.78 -4.35 -7.08
CA ILE A 45 6.80 -4.35 -5.62
C ILE A 45 6.93 -2.91 -5.10
N LEU A 46 7.80 -2.12 -5.71
CA LEU A 46 7.98 -0.72 -5.31
C LEU A 46 6.74 0.12 -5.59
N ALA A 47 6.08 -0.11 -6.74
CA ALA A 47 4.82 0.54 -7.05
C ALA A 47 3.73 0.16 -6.04
N ALA A 48 3.64 -1.11 -5.67
CA ALA A 48 2.68 -1.57 -4.68
C ALA A 48 2.93 -0.93 -3.31
N ALA A 49 4.20 -0.75 -2.92
CA ALA A 49 4.55 -0.05 -1.68
C ALA A 49 4.06 1.40 -1.70
N LEU A 50 4.20 2.09 -2.84
CA LEU A 50 3.70 3.45 -3.00
C LEU A 50 2.17 3.53 -2.93
N LEU A 51 1.48 2.49 -3.36
CA LEU A 51 0.02 2.48 -3.51
C LEU A 51 -0.71 1.75 -2.38
N HIS A 52 0.00 1.21 -1.40
CA HIS A 52 -0.58 0.27 -0.43
C HIS A 52 -1.78 0.79 0.36
N ASP A 53 -1.85 2.10 0.60
CA ASP A 53 -2.97 2.68 1.35
C ASP A 53 -4.08 3.26 0.47
N THR A 54 -3.90 3.29 -0.85
CA THR A 54 -4.85 4.01 -1.73
C THR A 54 -6.24 3.39 -1.75
N ILE A 55 -6.34 2.07 -1.71
CA ILE A 55 -7.64 1.39 -1.73
C ILE A 55 -8.42 1.67 -0.44
N GLU A 56 -7.73 1.65 0.72
CA GLU A 56 -8.38 1.88 2.00
C GLU A 56 -8.75 3.33 2.24
N ASP A 57 -7.84 4.24 1.92
CA ASP A 57 -7.91 5.62 2.38
C ASP A 57 -8.39 6.61 1.33
N CYS A 58 -8.44 6.22 0.07
CA CYS A 58 -8.78 7.13 -1.02
C CYS A 58 -10.07 6.73 -1.72
N GLU A 59 -10.97 7.69 -1.84
CA GLU A 59 -12.25 7.48 -2.51
C GLU A 59 -12.01 7.30 -4.01
N GLY A 60 -12.77 6.36 -4.61
CA GLY A 60 -12.68 6.09 -6.04
C GLY A 60 -11.50 5.23 -6.47
N VAL A 61 -10.68 4.75 -5.54
CA VAL A 61 -9.57 3.85 -5.85
C VAL A 61 -9.92 2.44 -5.41
N ASP A 62 -9.88 1.50 -6.36
CA ASP A 62 -10.10 0.08 -6.09
C ASP A 62 -9.10 -0.77 -6.89
N ALA A 63 -9.20 -2.10 -6.71
CA ALA A 63 -8.28 -3.01 -7.39
C ALA A 63 -8.38 -2.94 -8.93
N ASN A 64 -9.57 -2.67 -9.46
CA ASN A 64 -9.76 -2.56 -10.90
C ASN A 64 -9.05 -1.35 -11.48
N VAL A 65 -9.10 -0.21 -10.77
CA VAL A 65 -8.40 1.01 -11.18
C VAL A 65 -6.90 0.76 -11.22
N LEU A 66 -6.35 0.12 -10.19
CA LEU A 66 -4.91 -0.17 -10.13
C LEU A 66 -4.50 -1.18 -11.21
N LYS A 67 -5.34 -2.17 -11.49
CA LYS A 67 -5.06 -3.16 -12.53
C LYS A 67 -4.98 -2.51 -13.90
N GLU A 68 -5.89 -1.60 -14.20
CA GLU A 68 -5.92 -0.89 -15.49
C GLU A 68 -4.77 0.10 -15.64
N MET A 69 -4.44 0.81 -14.57
CA MET A 69 -3.40 1.85 -14.61
C MET A 69 -1.98 1.31 -14.49
N PHE A 70 -1.80 0.18 -13.81
CA PHE A 70 -0.48 -0.38 -13.54
C PHE A 70 -0.38 -1.83 -14.02
N SER A 71 -0.80 -2.78 -13.19
CA SER A 71 -0.80 -4.20 -13.58
C SER A 71 -1.68 -5.01 -12.62
N ALA A 72 -2.02 -6.25 -13.06
CA ALA A 72 -2.76 -7.18 -12.22
C ALA A 72 -1.95 -7.57 -10.97
N ARG A 73 -0.62 -7.69 -11.11
CA ARG A 73 0.25 -8.03 -10.00
C ARG A 73 0.28 -6.93 -8.94
N VAL A 74 0.41 -5.67 -9.37
CA VAL A 74 0.37 -4.51 -8.46
C VAL A 74 -0.98 -4.45 -7.73
N ALA A 75 -2.07 -4.58 -8.47
CA ALA A 75 -3.41 -4.57 -7.87
C ALA A 75 -3.59 -5.71 -6.87
N GLY A 76 -3.09 -6.89 -7.18
CA GLY A 76 -3.15 -8.05 -6.30
C GLY A 76 -2.38 -7.85 -5.01
N ILE A 77 -1.17 -7.31 -5.09
CA ILE A 77 -0.34 -7.04 -3.91
C ILE A 77 -1.02 -6.00 -3.02
N VAL A 78 -1.46 -4.88 -3.59
CA VAL A 78 -2.12 -3.80 -2.84
C VAL A 78 -3.40 -4.29 -2.19
N SER A 79 -4.20 -5.09 -2.89
CA SER A 79 -5.46 -5.63 -2.35
C SER A 79 -5.23 -6.52 -1.13
N GLN A 80 -4.15 -7.30 -1.11
CA GLN A 80 -3.84 -8.15 0.03
C GLN A 80 -3.36 -7.37 1.24
N GLU A 81 -2.95 -6.12 1.07
CA GLU A 81 -2.52 -5.26 2.17
C GLU A 81 -3.64 -4.42 2.75
N SER A 82 -4.78 -4.34 2.06
CA SER A 82 -5.91 -3.55 2.52
C SER A 82 -6.67 -4.29 3.61
N GLU A 83 -7.03 -3.56 4.67
CA GLU A 83 -7.81 -4.08 5.78
C GLU A 83 -9.27 -3.65 5.63
N ASP A 84 -10.20 -4.49 6.09
CA ASP A 84 -11.63 -4.16 6.10
C ASP A 84 -11.94 -3.27 7.31
N LYS A 85 -12.16 -2.00 7.05
CA LYS A 85 -12.42 -1.02 8.11
C LYS A 85 -13.76 -1.19 8.82
N SER A 86 -14.66 -2.02 8.28
CA SER A 86 -15.92 -2.33 8.95
C SER A 86 -15.72 -3.29 10.13
N LYS A 87 -14.56 -3.94 10.22
CA LYS A 87 -14.24 -4.88 11.30
C LYS A 87 -13.54 -4.18 12.45
N THR A 88 -13.56 -4.81 13.63
CA THR A 88 -12.86 -4.31 14.81
C THR A 88 -11.34 -4.38 14.59
N TRP A 89 -10.59 -3.64 15.42
CA TRP A 89 -9.13 -3.68 15.37
C TRP A 89 -8.58 -5.10 15.53
N MET A 90 -9.13 -5.87 16.49
CA MET A 90 -8.72 -7.26 16.73
C MET A 90 -8.96 -8.14 15.51
N GLU A 91 -10.13 -8.01 14.89
CA GLU A 91 -10.47 -8.77 13.70
C GLU A 91 -9.55 -8.44 12.53
N ARG A 92 -9.24 -7.15 12.32
CA ARG A 92 -8.33 -6.72 11.26
C ARG A 92 -6.91 -7.25 11.46
N LYS A 93 -6.41 -7.21 12.69
CA LYS A 93 -5.07 -7.71 13.01
C LYS A 93 -4.98 -9.23 12.88
N SER A 94 -6.02 -9.95 13.29
CA SER A 94 -6.10 -11.40 13.09
C SER A 94 -6.09 -11.76 11.60
N ALA A 95 -6.85 -11.04 10.79
CA ALA A 95 -6.87 -11.24 9.34
C ALA A 95 -5.52 -10.96 8.70
N THR A 96 -4.80 -9.93 9.17
CA THR A 96 -3.46 -9.59 8.68
C THR A 96 -2.47 -10.71 9.01
N ILE A 97 -2.52 -11.24 10.23
CA ILE A 97 -1.64 -12.34 10.65
C ILE A 97 -1.89 -13.59 9.79
N GLU A 98 -3.15 -13.93 9.53
CA GLU A 98 -3.49 -15.06 8.68
C GLU A 98 -2.98 -14.89 7.25
N ARG A 99 -3.13 -13.68 6.69
CA ARG A 99 -2.62 -13.37 5.36
C ARG A 99 -1.10 -13.47 5.28
N LEU A 100 -0.39 -13.04 6.34
CA LEU A 100 1.07 -13.12 6.40
C LEU A 100 1.56 -14.56 6.28
N LYS A 101 0.84 -15.53 6.86
CA LYS A 101 1.25 -16.94 6.85
C LYS A 101 1.23 -17.55 5.45
N THR A 102 0.34 -17.08 4.58
CA THR A 102 0.12 -17.68 3.27
C THR A 102 0.41 -16.72 2.11
N ALA A 103 0.72 -15.46 2.40
CA ALA A 103 0.95 -14.45 1.38
C ALA A 103 2.27 -14.69 0.63
N PRO A 104 2.33 -14.28 -0.65
CA PRO A 104 3.60 -14.26 -1.38
C PRO A 104 4.64 -13.41 -0.66
N ILE A 105 5.92 -13.68 -0.92
CA ILE A 105 7.02 -12.98 -0.25
C ILE A 105 6.96 -11.46 -0.44
N GLU A 106 6.48 -11.00 -1.59
CA GLU A 106 6.34 -9.57 -1.90
C GLU A 106 5.36 -8.88 -0.94
N VAL A 107 4.24 -9.56 -0.66
CA VAL A 107 3.22 -9.04 0.26
C VAL A 107 3.75 -9.05 1.69
N GLN A 108 4.43 -10.14 2.08
CA GLN A 108 5.03 -10.24 3.42
C GLN A 108 6.05 -9.12 3.65
N MET A 109 6.87 -8.82 2.65
CA MET A 109 7.87 -7.77 2.72
C MET A 109 7.24 -6.41 3.00
N ILE A 110 6.21 -6.04 2.24
CA ILE A 110 5.54 -4.75 2.39
C ILE A 110 4.80 -4.67 3.72
N LEU A 111 4.10 -5.72 4.12
CA LEU A 111 3.39 -5.76 5.40
C LEU A 111 4.37 -5.60 6.56
N SER A 112 5.55 -6.20 6.48
CA SER A 112 6.58 -6.05 7.50
C SER A 112 7.06 -4.60 7.63
N LEU A 113 7.21 -3.91 6.51
CA LEU A 113 7.63 -2.50 6.50
C LEU A 113 6.56 -1.57 7.08
N ILE A 114 5.30 -1.84 6.80
CA ILE A 114 4.18 -1.03 7.28
C ILE A 114 4.05 -1.13 8.81
N HIS A 115 4.34 -2.29 9.38
CA HIS A 115 4.15 -2.56 10.81
C HIS A 115 5.43 -2.40 11.66
N ILE A 116 6.48 -1.85 11.08
CA ILE A 116 7.64 -1.41 11.84
C ILE A 116 7.33 -0.05 12.43
#